data_e5e96168909d707397beb357782e11a9
#
_entry.id   e5e96168909d707397beb357782e11a9
#
_cell.length_a   1.000
_cell.length_b   1.000
_cell.length_c   1.000
_cell.angle_alpha   90.00
_cell.angle_beta   90.00
_cell.angle_gamma   90.00
#
_symmetry.space_group_name_H-M   'P 1'
#
loop_
_entity.id
_entity.type
_entity.pdbx_description
1 polymer ?
#
loop_
_entity_poly.entity_id
_entity_poly.type
_entity_poly.pdbx_seq_one_letter_code
_entity_poly.pdbx_strand_id
1 'polypeptide(L)'
;MAPPLLLDTSAYAQFRRGLPAVVDLLASAERIFISATSLGELEGGFLLGRRLDENRAALGDFLAEPFVSVVHVDEPVARLYGRLFADLRRAGTPVPVDDIWIAASALHVRARLVTFDSDFSRFRDLDVVVLKG
;
A
#
# COMPACT_ATOMS: atom_id res chain seq x y z
N MET A 1 -2.38 15.10 -15.38
CA MET A 1 -1.80 14.97 -14.04
C MET A 1 -1.57 13.51 -13.72
N ALA A 2 -0.43 13.21 -13.13
CA ALA A 2 -0.15 11.86 -12.67
C ALA A 2 -1.10 11.50 -11.49
N PRO A 3 -1.57 10.25 -11.39
CA PRO A 3 -2.37 9.84 -10.25
C PRO A 3 -1.54 9.85 -8.97
N PRO A 4 -2.18 10.00 -7.80
CA PRO A 4 -1.46 9.78 -6.55
C PRO A 4 -1.01 8.33 -6.47
N LEU A 5 0.00 8.07 -5.64
CA LEU A 5 0.54 6.73 -5.42
C LEU A 5 0.10 6.23 -4.05
N LEU A 6 -0.18 4.93 -3.96
CA LEU A 6 -0.35 4.27 -2.68
C LEU A 6 0.69 3.17 -2.59
N LEU A 7 1.52 3.21 -1.55
CA LEU A 7 2.53 2.18 -1.30
C LEU A 7 1.90 1.04 -0.51
N ASP A 8 2.09 -0.19 -0.97
CA ASP A 8 1.82 -1.34 -0.10
C ASP A 8 2.99 -1.52 0.88
N THR A 9 2.90 -2.52 1.73
CA THR A 9 3.91 -2.79 2.74
C THR A 9 5.28 -3.09 2.11
N SER A 10 5.30 -3.85 1.01
CA SER A 10 6.54 -4.21 0.32
C SER A 10 7.22 -2.99 -0.29
N ALA A 11 6.46 -2.11 -0.90
CA ALA A 11 7.00 -0.90 -1.52
C ALA A 11 7.58 0.05 -0.48
N TYR A 12 6.90 0.23 0.65
CA TYR A 12 7.44 1.04 1.74
C TYR A 12 8.76 0.45 2.26
N ALA A 13 8.81 -0.87 2.46
CA ALA A 13 10.03 -1.53 2.95
C ALA A 13 11.21 -1.30 2.00
N GLN A 14 10.99 -1.39 0.69
CA GLN A 14 12.05 -1.15 -0.29
C GLN A 14 12.41 0.33 -0.39
N PHE A 15 11.45 1.23 -0.19
CA PHE A 15 11.73 2.65 -0.08
C PHE A 15 12.68 2.93 1.08
N ARG A 16 12.45 2.33 2.23
CA ARG A 16 13.31 2.47 3.41
C ARG A 16 14.73 1.96 3.16
N ARG A 17 14.88 0.95 2.30
CA ARG A 17 16.18 0.42 1.89
C ARG A 17 16.86 1.26 0.82
N GLY A 18 16.19 2.28 0.30
CA GLY A 18 16.73 3.17 -0.71
C GLY A 18 16.75 2.58 -2.11
N LEU A 19 15.90 1.58 -2.41
CA LEU A 19 15.86 0.97 -3.74
C LEU A 19 15.51 2.04 -4.78
N PRO A 20 16.39 2.29 -5.80
CA PRO A 20 16.19 3.40 -6.74
C PRO A 20 14.84 3.40 -7.46
N ALA A 21 14.34 2.21 -7.84
CA ALA A 21 13.08 2.11 -8.56
C ALA A 21 11.91 2.73 -7.77
N VAL A 22 11.88 2.54 -6.45
CA VAL A 22 10.84 3.12 -5.60
C VAL A 22 11.15 4.58 -5.32
N VAL A 23 12.37 4.89 -4.94
CA VAL A 23 12.78 6.26 -4.58
C VAL A 23 12.49 7.21 -5.73
N ASP A 24 12.88 6.84 -6.96
CA ASP A 24 12.67 7.68 -8.13
C ASP A 24 11.19 7.87 -8.45
N LEU A 25 10.40 6.80 -8.31
CA LEU A 25 8.96 6.89 -8.55
C LEU A 25 8.29 7.83 -7.56
N LEU A 26 8.63 7.73 -6.27
CA LEU A 26 8.06 8.59 -5.24
C LEU A 26 8.51 10.05 -5.38
N ALA A 27 9.72 10.27 -5.85
CA ALA A 27 10.24 11.64 -6.03
C ALA A 27 9.42 12.45 -7.04
N SER A 28 8.74 11.78 -7.98
CA SER A 28 7.92 12.46 -8.98
C SER A 28 6.45 12.59 -8.58
N ALA A 29 6.05 12.03 -7.44
CA ALA A 29 4.66 12.01 -7.01
C ALA A 29 4.32 13.26 -6.21
N GLU A 30 3.13 13.84 -6.46
CA GLU A 30 2.62 14.98 -5.69
C GLU A 30 1.92 14.54 -4.40
N ARG A 31 1.31 13.35 -4.43
CA ARG A 31 0.58 12.78 -3.29
C ARG A 31 0.95 11.31 -3.13
N ILE A 32 1.23 10.92 -1.89
CA ILE A 32 1.56 9.55 -1.52
C ILE A 32 0.61 9.11 -0.42
N PHE A 33 0.04 7.92 -0.58
CA PHE A 33 -0.83 7.30 0.42
C PHE A 33 -0.22 6.01 0.94
N ILE A 34 -0.55 5.67 2.17
CA ILE A 34 -0.30 4.36 2.75
C ILE A 34 -1.56 3.94 3.51
N SER A 35 -1.96 2.67 3.42
CA SER A 35 -3.16 2.21 4.09
C SER A 35 -2.91 1.92 5.57
N ALA A 36 -3.96 2.04 6.38
CA ALA A 36 -3.89 1.63 7.79
C ALA A 36 -3.55 0.14 7.91
N THR A 37 -3.98 -0.69 6.96
CA THR A 37 -3.61 -2.11 6.92
C THR A 37 -2.10 -2.29 6.82
N SER A 38 -1.43 -1.55 5.93
CA SER A 38 0.03 -1.60 5.81
C SER A 38 0.72 -1.11 7.06
N LEU A 39 0.17 -0.09 7.74
CA LEU A 39 0.74 0.37 9.02
C LEU A 39 0.70 -0.74 10.06
N GLY A 40 -0.39 -1.51 10.11
CA GLY A 40 -0.49 -2.66 11.02
C GLY A 40 0.53 -3.75 10.70
N GLU A 41 0.70 -4.07 9.42
CA GLU A 41 1.71 -5.05 8.99
C GLU A 41 3.14 -4.59 9.33
N LEU A 42 3.43 -3.32 9.10
CA LEU A 42 4.74 -2.74 9.44
C LEU A 42 5.00 -2.80 10.94
N GLU A 43 4.03 -2.39 11.76
CA GLU A 43 4.16 -2.42 13.21
C GLU A 43 4.41 -3.84 13.71
N GLY A 44 3.66 -4.81 13.19
CA GLY A 44 3.87 -6.22 13.52
C GLY A 44 5.29 -6.68 13.20
N GLY A 45 5.79 -6.31 12.01
CA GLY A 45 7.16 -6.62 11.62
C GLY A 45 8.20 -5.94 12.51
N PHE A 46 7.96 -4.68 12.89
CA PHE A 46 8.88 -3.95 13.79
C PHE A 46 8.96 -4.63 15.17
N LEU A 47 7.82 -5.04 15.71
CA LEU A 47 7.76 -5.72 17.01
C LEU A 47 8.49 -7.06 17.01
N LEU A 48 8.47 -7.77 15.88
CA LEU A 48 9.18 -9.05 15.75
C LEU A 48 10.67 -8.87 15.44
N GLY A 49 11.08 -7.68 15.07
CA GLY A 49 12.47 -7.37 14.74
C GLY A 49 13.24 -6.79 15.90
N ARG A 50 14.42 -6.22 15.61
CA ARG A 50 15.37 -5.72 16.62
C ARG A 50 15.52 -4.20 16.61
N ARG A 51 14.85 -3.48 15.71
CA ARG A 51 15.01 -2.03 15.52
C ARG A 51 13.68 -1.31 15.67
N LEU A 52 12.89 -1.70 16.66
CA LEU A 52 11.56 -1.16 16.87
C LEU A 52 11.55 0.37 16.91
N ASP A 53 12.38 0.96 17.77
CA ASP A 53 12.39 2.41 17.97
C ASP A 53 12.86 3.15 16.70
N GLU A 54 13.91 2.66 16.07
CA GLU A 54 14.41 3.24 14.82
C GLU A 54 13.34 3.18 13.71
N ASN A 55 12.71 2.02 13.55
CA ASN A 55 11.73 1.81 12.49
C ASN A 55 10.46 2.62 12.72
N ARG A 56 10.00 2.73 13.98
CA ARG A 56 8.86 3.58 14.31
C ARG A 56 9.16 5.05 14.06
N ALA A 57 10.36 5.51 14.44
CA ALA A 57 10.76 6.90 14.21
C ALA A 57 10.81 7.22 12.71
N ALA A 58 11.38 6.33 11.91
CA ALA A 58 11.48 6.52 10.47
C ALA A 58 10.09 6.55 9.81
N LEU A 59 9.18 5.66 10.22
CA LEU A 59 7.81 5.66 9.71
C LEU A 59 7.09 6.95 10.14
N GLY A 60 7.27 7.39 11.37
CA GLY A 60 6.72 8.65 11.88
C GLY A 60 7.18 9.85 11.05
N ASP A 61 8.46 9.91 10.70
CA ASP A 61 8.99 10.97 9.85
C ASP A 61 8.36 10.94 8.45
N PHE A 62 8.21 9.76 7.88
CA PHE A 62 7.55 9.60 6.58
C PHE A 62 6.11 10.08 6.64
N LEU A 63 5.34 9.67 7.66
CA LEU A 63 3.95 10.06 7.82
C LEU A 63 3.76 11.55 8.12
N ALA A 64 4.80 12.22 8.63
CA ALA A 64 4.75 13.65 8.94
C ALA A 64 4.94 14.53 7.70
N GLU A 65 5.39 13.95 6.59
CA GLU A 65 5.55 14.73 5.35
C GLU A 65 4.20 15.23 4.85
N PRO A 66 4.08 16.51 4.44
CA PRO A 66 2.78 17.07 4.07
C PRO A 66 2.14 16.43 2.85
N PHE A 67 2.92 15.77 1.99
CA PHE A 67 2.41 15.07 0.82
C PHE A 67 2.04 13.62 1.08
N VAL A 68 2.21 13.12 2.31
CA VAL A 68 1.88 11.74 2.71
C VAL A 68 0.60 11.74 3.55
N SER A 69 -0.30 10.83 3.25
CA SER A 69 -1.55 10.66 3.99
C SER A 69 -1.85 9.17 4.21
N VAL A 70 -2.51 8.89 5.33
CA VAL A 70 -2.96 7.53 5.66
C VAL A 70 -4.38 7.35 5.15
N VAL A 71 -4.65 6.20 4.52
CA VAL A 71 -6.02 5.81 4.17
C VAL A 71 -6.55 4.92 5.28
N HIS A 72 -7.59 5.40 5.97
CA HIS A 72 -8.19 4.68 7.07
C HIS A 72 -9.19 3.64 6.57
N VAL A 73 -9.42 2.59 7.38
CA VAL A 73 -10.43 1.58 7.08
C VAL A 73 -11.76 2.10 7.61
N ASP A 74 -12.50 2.78 6.74
CA ASP A 74 -13.81 3.35 7.04
C ASP A 74 -14.90 2.63 6.23
N GLU A 75 -16.13 3.13 6.30
CA GLU A 75 -17.26 2.50 5.61
C GLU A 75 -17.08 2.44 4.10
N PRO A 76 -16.68 3.52 3.39
CA PRO A 76 -16.45 3.42 1.94
C PRO A 76 -15.40 2.38 1.57
N VAL A 77 -14.30 2.30 2.31
CA VAL A 77 -13.26 1.29 2.08
C VAL A 77 -13.81 -0.12 2.35
N ALA A 78 -14.62 -0.29 3.39
CA ALA A 78 -15.24 -1.58 3.70
C ALA A 78 -16.15 -2.07 2.57
N ARG A 79 -16.92 -1.18 1.95
CA ARG A 79 -17.77 -1.53 0.81
C ARG A 79 -16.95 -1.95 -0.40
N LEU A 80 -15.85 -1.25 -0.67
CA LEU A 80 -14.93 -1.64 -1.76
C LEU A 80 -14.30 -3.00 -1.47
N TYR A 81 -13.90 -3.24 -0.23
CA TYR A 81 -13.39 -4.55 0.18
C TYR A 81 -14.40 -5.65 -0.14
N GLY A 82 -15.66 -5.46 0.26
CA GLY A 82 -16.71 -6.46 0.03
C GLY A 82 -16.91 -6.76 -1.45
N ARG A 83 -16.89 -5.73 -2.30
CA ARG A 83 -17.01 -5.91 -3.74
C ARG A 83 -15.83 -6.69 -4.31
N LEU A 84 -14.61 -6.31 -3.93
CA LEU A 84 -13.40 -7.00 -4.41
C LEU A 84 -13.39 -8.45 -3.93
N PHE A 85 -13.73 -8.70 -2.67
CA PHE A 85 -13.80 -10.04 -2.11
C PHE A 85 -14.78 -10.90 -2.91
N ALA A 86 -15.98 -10.39 -3.18
CA ALA A 86 -17.00 -11.13 -3.93
C ALA A 86 -16.55 -11.43 -5.37
N ASP A 87 -15.94 -10.44 -6.04
CA ASP A 87 -15.45 -10.62 -7.41
C ASP A 87 -14.37 -11.69 -7.49
N LEU A 88 -13.41 -11.67 -6.55
CA LEU A 88 -12.34 -12.66 -6.50
C LEU A 88 -12.89 -14.07 -6.23
N ARG A 89 -13.88 -14.18 -5.33
CA ARG A 89 -14.53 -15.44 -5.01
C ARG A 89 -15.22 -16.03 -6.24
N ARG A 90 -15.98 -15.19 -6.95
CA ARG A 90 -16.70 -15.62 -8.16
C ARG A 90 -15.74 -16.01 -9.28
N ALA A 91 -14.60 -15.35 -9.36
CA ALA A 91 -13.57 -15.67 -10.36
C ALA A 91 -12.72 -16.89 -9.98
N GLY A 92 -12.87 -17.42 -8.77
CA GLY A 92 -12.04 -18.52 -8.28
C GLY A 92 -10.57 -18.14 -8.10
N THR A 93 -10.29 -16.88 -7.83
CA THR A 93 -8.93 -16.34 -7.74
C THR A 93 -8.66 -15.85 -6.31
N PRO A 94 -8.22 -16.73 -5.41
CA PRO A 94 -7.98 -16.31 -4.03
C PRO A 94 -6.79 -15.37 -3.91
N VAL A 95 -6.92 -14.37 -3.04
CA VAL A 95 -5.89 -13.39 -2.71
C VAL A 95 -5.90 -13.23 -1.19
N PRO A 96 -4.75 -13.03 -0.54
CA PRO A 96 -4.72 -12.79 0.91
C PRO A 96 -5.63 -11.63 1.29
N VAL A 97 -6.29 -11.74 2.43
CA VAL A 97 -7.27 -10.74 2.92
C VAL A 97 -6.64 -9.36 3.06
N ASP A 98 -5.41 -9.29 3.56
CA ASP A 98 -4.70 -8.01 3.73
C ASP A 98 -4.55 -7.27 2.40
N ASP A 99 -4.26 -8.01 1.33
CA ASP A 99 -4.10 -7.42 -0.01
C ASP A 99 -5.42 -6.86 -0.52
N ILE A 100 -6.54 -7.48 -0.18
CA ILE A 100 -7.87 -6.97 -0.54
C ILE A 100 -8.12 -5.62 0.15
N TRP A 101 -7.77 -5.50 1.44
CA TRP A 101 -7.89 -4.23 2.16
C TRP A 101 -7.01 -3.14 1.56
N ILE A 102 -5.78 -3.49 1.18
CA ILE A 102 -4.85 -2.54 0.56
C ILE A 102 -5.39 -2.10 -0.80
N ALA A 103 -5.88 -3.03 -1.61
CA ALA A 103 -6.47 -2.72 -2.92
C ALA A 103 -7.71 -1.83 -2.76
N ALA A 104 -8.58 -2.11 -1.80
CA ALA A 104 -9.75 -1.30 -1.51
C ALA A 104 -9.36 0.14 -1.14
N SER A 105 -8.29 0.28 -0.35
CA SER A 105 -7.78 1.59 0.04
C SER A 105 -7.30 2.39 -1.18
N ALA A 106 -6.57 1.74 -2.08
CA ALA A 106 -6.08 2.39 -3.30
C ALA A 106 -7.24 2.84 -4.20
N LEU A 107 -8.26 2.00 -4.36
CA LEU A 107 -9.44 2.35 -5.15
C LEU A 107 -10.19 3.53 -4.54
N HIS A 108 -10.30 3.57 -3.22
CA HIS A 108 -11.02 4.64 -2.53
C HIS A 108 -10.42 6.02 -2.81
N VAL A 109 -9.11 6.11 -2.81
CA VAL A 109 -8.42 7.38 -3.06
C VAL A 109 -7.99 7.54 -4.53
N ARG A 110 -8.36 6.61 -5.39
CA ARG A 110 -8.03 6.62 -6.83
C ARG A 110 -6.53 6.72 -7.08
N ALA A 111 -5.76 6.01 -6.27
CA ALA A 111 -4.32 5.99 -6.37
C ALA A 111 -3.85 4.81 -7.21
N ARG A 112 -2.66 4.98 -7.81
CA ARG A 112 -1.92 3.87 -8.41
C ARG A 112 -1.22 3.12 -7.29
N LEU A 113 -1.45 1.82 -7.20
CA LEU A 113 -0.80 0.97 -6.20
C LEU A 113 0.61 0.62 -6.66
N VAL A 114 1.59 0.90 -5.79
CA VAL A 114 2.98 0.54 -6.01
C VAL A 114 3.31 -0.66 -5.14
N THR A 115 3.76 -1.73 -5.76
CA THR A 115 3.99 -3.00 -5.07
C THR A 115 5.12 -3.78 -5.72
N PHE A 116 5.64 -4.78 -5.00
CA PHE A 116 6.54 -5.79 -5.55
C PHE A 116 5.87 -7.15 -5.70
N ASP A 117 4.57 -7.23 -5.35
CA ASP A 117 3.79 -8.47 -5.38
C ASP A 117 2.87 -8.49 -6.61
N SER A 118 3.13 -9.43 -7.52
CA SER A 118 2.33 -9.58 -8.74
C SER A 118 0.88 -10.01 -8.49
N ASP A 119 0.55 -10.50 -7.28
CA ASP A 119 -0.81 -10.89 -6.93
C ASP A 119 -1.79 -9.71 -7.04
N PHE A 120 -1.31 -8.48 -6.88
CA PHE A 120 -2.17 -7.30 -7.04
C PHE A 120 -2.67 -7.12 -8.48
N SER A 121 -2.04 -7.73 -9.46
CA SER A 121 -2.51 -7.71 -10.85
C SER A 121 -3.81 -8.49 -11.05
N ARG A 122 -4.24 -9.27 -10.06
CA ARG A 122 -5.52 -10.00 -10.09
C ARG A 122 -6.73 -9.12 -9.87
N PHE A 123 -6.53 -7.90 -9.39
CA PHE A 123 -7.61 -6.92 -9.21
C PHE A 123 -7.84 -6.17 -10.53
N ARG A 124 -8.99 -6.41 -11.18
CA ARG A 124 -9.24 -5.96 -12.55
C ARG A 124 -9.32 -4.44 -12.70
N ASP A 125 -9.88 -3.76 -11.70
CA ASP A 125 -10.13 -2.32 -11.75
C ASP A 125 -9.03 -1.50 -11.09
N LEU A 126 -7.98 -2.14 -10.63
CA LEU A 126 -6.91 -1.48 -9.89
C LEU A 126 -5.77 -1.08 -10.81
N ASP A 127 -5.36 0.19 -10.72
CA ASP A 127 -4.17 0.68 -11.40
C ASP A 127 -2.95 0.28 -10.57
N VAL A 128 -2.13 -0.62 -11.09
CA VAL A 128 -1.02 -1.24 -10.36
C VAL A 128 0.29 -1.07 -11.10
N VAL A 129 1.32 -0.69 -10.37
CA VAL A 129 2.71 -0.77 -10.83
C VAL A 129 3.41 -1.85 -10.02
N VAL A 130 3.79 -2.94 -10.67
CA VAL A 130 4.56 -4.01 -10.03
C VAL A 130 6.02 -3.78 -10.34
N LEU A 131 6.79 -3.43 -9.32
CA LEU A 131 8.22 -3.20 -9.44
C LEU A 131 9.00 -4.48 -9.19
N LYS A 132 10.25 -4.51 -9.65
CA LYS A 132 11.17 -5.62 -9.43
C LYS A 132 12.39 -5.11 -8.68
N GLY A 133 12.75 -5.83 -7.64
CA GLY A 133 13.88 -5.46 -6.79
C GLY A 133 15.16 -6.17 -7.13
#